data_1ac606f06bf9f90423505f3f23b956aa
#
_entry.id   1ac606f06bf9f90423505f3f23b956aa
#
_cell.length_a   1.000
_cell.length_b   1.000
_cell.length_c   1.000
_cell.angle_alpha   90.00
_cell.angle_beta   90.00
_cell.angle_gamma   90.00
#
_symmetry.space_group_name_H-M   'P 1'
#
loop_
_entity.id
_entity.type
_entity.pdbx_description
1 polymer ?
#
loop_
_entity_poly.entity_id
_entity_poly.type
_entity_poly.pdbx_seq_one_letter_code
_entity_poly.pdbx_strand_id
1 'polypeptide(L)'
;MIDLLNEDLENAQAEIRAVKKQLRELYPHMSNFEFDQIVNNFVYEKIGINMKLPSDPIMQPSTYSKPTHLPKDFIVFDLETTGFQARRDQIIQIGAIRYVNFVPTVQFNTLINPMRPIPERITQLTSIQNEDVWDMPTIDIVLPEFLTFVGDATLLAHNASFDMKFLIEKMDQCQLAPQQFHVIDTMALAKKYIKNVPNYKLPTFKQFFNMQHVASHEALADCEVTGKLYEYCYREALLRQQT
;
A
#
# COMPACT_ATOMS: atom_id res chain seq x y z
N MET A 1 -36.56 20.62 -25.73
CA MET A 1 -35.72 20.92 -24.52
C MET A 1 -34.78 19.76 -24.15
N ILE A 2 -35.27 18.53 -24.09
CA ILE A 2 -34.42 17.33 -23.81
C ILE A 2 -33.48 17.03 -25.00
N ASP A 3 -33.94 17.20 -26.24
CA ASP A 3 -33.14 16.94 -27.43
C ASP A 3 -32.00 17.95 -27.63
N LEU A 4 -32.19 19.22 -27.28
CA LEU A 4 -31.15 20.25 -27.27
C LEU A 4 -30.08 19.99 -26.23
N LEU A 5 -30.45 19.50 -25.06
CA LEU A 5 -29.50 19.12 -24.00
C LEU A 5 -28.65 17.87 -24.37
N ASN A 6 -29.24 16.94 -25.15
CA ASN A 6 -28.51 15.77 -25.63
C ASN A 6 -27.50 16.13 -26.74
N GLU A 7 -27.87 17.05 -27.65
CA GLU A 7 -26.98 17.51 -28.71
C GLU A 7 -25.79 18.32 -28.15
N ASP A 8 -26.04 19.17 -27.16
CA ASP A 8 -24.98 19.89 -26.44
C ASP A 8 -24.05 18.94 -25.67
N LEU A 9 -24.59 17.87 -25.09
CA LEU A 9 -23.81 16.86 -24.37
C LEU A 9 -22.94 16.02 -25.31
N GLU A 10 -23.47 15.63 -26.48
CA GLU A 10 -22.71 14.88 -27.49
C GLU A 10 -21.58 15.73 -28.09
N ASN A 11 -21.83 17.01 -28.35
CA ASN A 11 -20.83 17.96 -28.82
C ASN A 11 -19.72 18.16 -27.80
N ALA A 12 -20.07 18.35 -26.53
CA ALA A 12 -19.10 18.46 -25.43
C ALA A 12 -18.23 17.20 -25.27
N GLN A 13 -18.84 16.02 -25.39
CA GLN A 13 -18.10 14.76 -25.36
C GLN A 13 -17.16 14.58 -26.56
N ALA A 14 -17.53 15.07 -27.73
CA ALA A 14 -16.67 15.04 -28.92
C ALA A 14 -15.48 15.99 -28.78
N GLU A 15 -15.66 17.19 -28.21
CA GLU A 15 -14.56 18.12 -27.90
C GLU A 15 -13.61 17.54 -26.87
N ILE A 16 -14.12 16.95 -25.80
CA ILE A 16 -13.28 16.29 -24.78
C ILE A 16 -12.44 15.18 -25.41
N ARG A 17 -13.04 14.36 -26.29
CA ARG A 17 -12.28 13.30 -26.99
C ARG A 17 -11.18 13.87 -27.88
N ALA A 18 -11.45 14.96 -28.59
CA ALA A 18 -10.46 15.62 -29.45
C ALA A 18 -9.28 16.19 -28.64
N VAL A 19 -9.58 16.87 -27.52
CA VAL A 19 -8.58 17.42 -26.61
C VAL A 19 -7.73 16.30 -25.98
N LYS A 20 -8.35 15.21 -25.52
CA LYS A 20 -7.64 14.03 -25.00
C LYS A 20 -6.67 13.47 -26.04
N LYS A 21 -7.08 13.36 -27.30
CA LYS A 21 -6.25 12.86 -28.38
C LYS A 21 -5.03 13.78 -28.62
N GLN A 22 -5.26 15.09 -28.75
CA GLN A 22 -4.20 16.08 -28.98
C GLN A 22 -3.20 16.12 -27.83
N LEU A 23 -3.65 16.07 -26.57
CA LEU A 23 -2.77 16.06 -25.41
C LEU A 23 -1.89 14.81 -25.37
N ARG A 24 -2.43 13.65 -25.75
CA ARG A 24 -1.63 12.41 -25.83
C ARG A 24 -0.59 12.43 -26.94
N GLU A 25 -0.90 13.06 -28.08
CA GLU A 25 0.05 13.24 -29.19
C GLU A 25 1.18 14.22 -28.82
N LEU A 26 0.86 15.29 -28.09
CA LEU A 26 1.84 16.30 -27.66
C LEU A 26 2.69 15.85 -26.49
N TYR A 27 2.15 15.02 -25.60
CA TYR A 27 2.80 14.58 -24.36
C TYR A 27 2.71 13.06 -24.19
N PRO A 28 3.39 12.27 -25.05
CA PRO A 28 3.28 10.80 -25.04
C PRO A 28 3.80 10.15 -23.74
N HIS A 29 4.65 10.87 -22.99
CA HIS A 29 5.24 10.38 -21.74
C HIS A 29 4.53 10.92 -20.48
N MET A 30 3.47 11.70 -20.64
CA MET A 30 2.69 12.21 -19.49
C MET A 30 1.95 11.05 -18.81
N SER A 31 2.02 10.98 -17.48
CA SER A 31 1.26 10.00 -16.71
C SER A 31 -0.25 10.16 -16.91
N ASN A 32 -1.01 9.10 -16.74
CA ASN A 32 -2.47 9.16 -16.84
C ASN A 32 -3.06 10.16 -15.83
N PHE A 33 -2.49 10.26 -14.65
CA PHE A 33 -2.90 11.19 -13.60
C PHE A 33 -2.74 12.66 -14.03
N GLU A 34 -1.54 13.07 -14.48
CA GLU A 34 -1.32 14.44 -14.98
C GLU A 34 -2.20 14.76 -16.17
N PHE A 35 -2.39 13.78 -17.04
CA PHE A 35 -3.25 13.87 -18.20
C PHE A 35 -4.72 14.13 -17.80
N ASP A 36 -5.25 13.35 -16.87
CA ASP A 36 -6.64 13.51 -16.42
C ASP A 36 -6.85 14.81 -15.64
N GLN A 37 -5.87 15.26 -14.87
CA GLN A 37 -5.88 16.58 -14.22
C GLN A 37 -5.99 17.72 -15.23
N ILE A 38 -5.18 17.70 -16.29
CA ILE A 38 -5.20 18.73 -17.34
C ILE A 38 -6.53 18.69 -18.11
N VAL A 39 -7.01 17.49 -18.45
CA VAL A 39 -8.30 17.33 -19.13
C VAL A 39 -9.45 17.82 -18.27
N ASN A 40 -9.47 17.46 -17.00
CA ASN A 40 -10.51 17.89 -16.07
C ASN A 40 -10.51 19.42 -15.90
N ASN A 41 -9.35 20.06 -15.72
CA ASN A 41 -9.24 21.51 -15.64
C ASN A 41 -9.73 22.19 -16.92
N PHE A 42 -9.37 21.66 -18.09
CA PHE A 42 -9.83 22.17 -19.38
C PHE A 42 -11.37 22.06 -19.55
N VAL A 43 -11.93 20.95 -19.13
CA VAL A 43 -13.39 20.71 -19.15
C VAL A 43 -14.10 21.70 -18.23
N TYR A 44 -13.58 21.99 -17.03
CA TYR A 44 -14.13 22.97 -16.11
C TYR A 44 -14.08 24.41 -16.68
N GLU A 45 -12.97 24.79 -17.30
CA GLU A 45 -12.82 26.16 -17.83
C GLU A 45 -13.63 26.43 -19.10
N LYS A 46 -13.77 25.45 -19.99
CA LYS A 46 -14.39 25.64 -21.33
C LYS A 46 -15.89 25.40 -21.33
N ILE A 47 -16.39 24.44 -20.59
CA ILE A 47 -17.80 24.03 -20.71
C ILE A 47 -18.70 24.88 -19.79
N GLY A 48 -18.14 25.66 -18.83
CA GLY A 48 -18.91 26.54 -17.95
C GLY A 48 -19.98 25.81 -17.11
N ILE A 49 -20.00 24.50 -17.23
CA ILE A 49 -20.86 23.66 -16.43
C ILE A 49 -20.19 23.60 -15.08
N ASN A 50 -20.63 24.49 -14.20
CA ASN A 50 -20.54 24.27 -12.78
C ASN A 50 -21.43 23.05 -12.46
N MET A 51 -21.08 21.90 -13.04
CA MET A 51 -21.51 20.67 -12.45
C MET A 51 -20.83 20.67 -11.07
N LYS A 52 -21.54 21.22 -10.07
CA LYS A 52 -21.51 20.55 -8.80
C LYS A 52 -21.86 19.11 -9.16
N LEU A 53 -20.85 18.30 -9.45
CA LEU A 53 -20.94 16.87 -9.28
C LEU A 53 -21.67 16.74 -7.96
N PRO A 54 -22.77 15.97 -7.88
CA PRO A 54 -23.41 15.66 -6.61
C PRO A 54 -22.23 15.38 -5.71
N SER A 55 -22.03 16.17 -4.66
CA SER A 55 -20.84 16.14 -3.81
C SER A 55 -20.51 14.68 -3.67
N ASP A 56 -19.41 14.24 -4.30
CA ASP A 56 -19.04 12.83 -4.27
C ASP A 56 -19.21 12.45 -2.82
N PRO A 57 -19.99 11.43 -2.48
CA PRO A 57 -20.23 11.09 -1.09
C PRO A 57 -18.86 11.12 -0.48
N ILE A 58 -18.59 12.08 0.45
CA ILE A 58 -17.25 12.38 0.97
C ILE A 58 -16.66 11.02 1.24
N MET A 59 -15.83 10.52 0.29
CA MET A 59 -15.30 9.16 0.40
C MET A 59 -14.47 9.19 1.64
N GLN A 60 -14.94 8.56 2.69
CA GLN A 60 -14.20 8.54 3.95
C GLN A 60 -12.83 7.91 3.63
N PRO A 61 -11.73 8.53 4.07
CA PRO A 61 -10.41 7.99 3.75
C PRO A 61 -10.31 6.54 4.21
N SER A 62 -9.50 5.75 3.53
CA SER A 62 -9.18 4.40 4.00
C SER A 62 -8.74 4.44 5.46
N THR A 63 -9.23 3.52 6.26
CA THR A 63 -8.97 3.46 7.69
C THR A 63 -8.55 2.06 8.10
N TYR A 64 -7.99 1.95 9.30
CA TYR A 64 -7.72 0.64 9.87
C TYR A 64 -8.05 0.59 11.37
N SER A 65 -8.45 -0.58 11.82
CA SER A 65 -8.78 -0.86 13.22
C SER A 65 -8.17 -2.19 13.65
N LYS A 66 -8.09 -2.41 14.96
CA LYS A 66 -7.68 -3.72 15.48
C LYS A 66 -8.84 -4.70 15.34
N PRO A 67 -8.58 -5.96 14.96
CA PRO A 67 -9.62 -7.00 15.00
C PRO A 67 -10.01 -7.31 16.44
N THR A 68 -11.22 -7.83 16.63
CA THR A 68 -11.77 -8.19 17.95
C THR A 68 -11.08 -9.41 18.57
N HIS A 69 -10.47 -10.26 17.75
CA HIS A 69 -9.75 -11.47 18.15
C HIS A 69 -8.48 -11.62 17.33
N LEU A 70 -7.57 -12.45 17.81
CA LEU A 70 -6.34 -12.80 17.09
C LEU A 70 -6.65 -13.93 16.11
N PRO A 71 -6.60 -13.71 14.78
CA PRO A 71 -6.92 -14.75 13.79
C PRO A 71 -5.76 -15.75 13.63
N LYS A 72 -6.10 -16.95 13.11
CA LYS A 72 -5.11 -17.93 12.65
C LYS A 72 -4.78 -17.80 11.16
N ASP A 73 -5.70 -17.16 10.42
CA ASP A 73 -5.59 -16.86 9.01
C ASP A 73 -5.37 -15.35 8.85
N PHE A 74 -4.27 -14.96 8.25
CA PHE A 74 -3.85 -13.56 8.16
C PHE A 74 -2.86 -13.36 7.01
N ILE A 75 -2.58 -12.10 6.71
CA ILE A 75 -1.49 -11.73 5.81
C ILE A 75 -0.49 -10.87 6.59
N VAL A 76 0.77 -11.27 6.55
CA VAL A 76 1.87 -10.41 6.97
C VAL A 76 2.32 -9.62 5.76
N PHE A 77 2.59 -8.32 5.91
CA PHE A 77 3.17 -7.50 4.87
C PHE A 77 4.21 -6.53 5.43
N ASP A 78 5.11 -6.13 4.57
CA ASP A 78 6.18 -5.18 4.85
C ASP A 78 6.47 -4.35 3.60
N LEU A 79 6.85 -3.10 3.76
CA LEU A 79 7.10 -2.15 2.69
C LEU A 79 8.51 -1.58 2.76
N GLU A 80 9.24 -1.65 1.65
CA GLU A 80 10.44 -0.84 1.47
C GLU A 80 10.10 0.45 0.72
N THR A 81 10.70 1.57 1.14
CA THR A 81 10.32 2.90 0.68
C THR A 81 11.52 3.79 0.43
N THR A 82 11.39 4.83 -0.39
CA THR A 82 12.47 5.81 -0.65
C THR A 82 12.75 6.75 0.55
N GLY A 83 11.97 6.63 1.64
CA GLY A 83 12.11 7.45 2.86
C GLY A 83 10.98 7.20 3.84
N PHE A 84 10.79 8.11 4.79
CA PHE A 84 9.89 7.90 5.94
C PHE A 84 8.59 8.71 5.90
N GLN A 85 8.36 9.50 4.85
CA GLN A 85 7.22 10.41 4.74
C GLN A 85 6.28 9.94 3.63
N ALA A 86 5.18 9.27 3.96
CA ALA A 86 4.26 8.63 3.02
C ALA A 86 3.76 9.57 1.90
N ARG A 87 3.54 10.87 2.19
CA ARG A 87 3.11 11.87 1.19
C ARG A 87 4.19 12.21 0.16
N ARG A 88 5.46 12.10 0.53
CA ARG A 88 6.61 12.55 -0.29
C ARG A 88 7.41 11.40 -0.85
N ASP A 89 7.51 10.32 -0.09
CA ASP A 89 8.33 9.18 -0.43
C ASP A 89 7.50 8.11 -1.13
N GLN A 90 8.17 7.23 -1.87
CA GLN A 90 7.54 6.21 -2.70
C GLN A 90 7.80 4.81 -2.11
N ILE A 91 6.89 3.88 -2.37
CA ILE A 91 7.10 2.46 -2.11
C ILE A 91 7.99 1.93 -3.25
N ILE A 92 9.01 1.15 -2.90
CA ILE A 92 9.95 0.50 -3.83
C ILE A 92 9.88 -1.02 -3.79
N GLN A 93 9.28 -1.59 -2.74
CA GLN A 93 8.96 -3.02 -2.66
C GLN A 93 7.73 -3.24 -1.80
N ILE A 94 6.90 -4.19 -2.18
CA ILE A 94 5.85 -4.78 -1.34
C ILE A 94 6.17 -6.26 -1.19
N GLY A 95 6.42 -6.70 0.04
CA GLY A 95 6.49 -8.10 0.41
C GLY A 95 5.28 -8.49 1.25
N ALA A 96 4.65 -9.62 0.94
CA ALA A 96 3.58 -10.14 1.78
C ALA A 96 3.48 -11.68 1.73
N ILE A 97 3.07 -12.27 2.84
CA ILE A 97 2.87 -13.71 2.98
C ILE A 97 1.48 -13.96 3.58
N ARG A 98 0.69 -14.77 2.87
CA ARG A 98 -0.58 -15.27 3.40
C ARG A 98 -0.34 -16.50 4.25
N TYR A 99 -0.91 -16.51 5.43
CA TYR A 99 -0.91 -17.63 6.36
C TYR A 99 -2.32 -18.19 6.53
N VAL A 100 -2.42 -19.53 6.52
CA VAL A 100 -3.63 -20.28 6.85
C VAL A 100 -3.30 -21.25 8.00
N ASN A 101 -3.96 -21.10 9.13
CA ASN A 101 -3.62 -21.81 10.37
C ASN A 101 -2.13 -21.70 10.74
N PHE A 102 -1.56 -20.50 10.63
CA PHE A 102 -0.13 -20.20 10.83
C PHE A 102 0.84 -20.84 9.83
N VAL A 103 0.35 -21.51 8.80
CA VAL A 103 1.18 -22.07 7.73
C VAL A 103 1.25 -21.07 6.58
N PRO A 104 2.47 -20.66 6.13
CA PRO A 104 2.61 -19.80 4.95
C PRO A 104 2.14 -20.54 3.70
N THR A 105 1.35 -19.89 2.85
CA THR A 105 0.73 -20.52 1.67
C THR A 105 1.06 -19.81 0.37
N VAL A 106 0.77 -18.52 0.26
CA VAL A 106 0.99 -17.72 -0.96
C VAL A 106 1.79 -16.49 -0.61
N GLN A 107 2.69 -16.10 -1.48
CA GLN A 107 3.52 -14.91 -1.34
C GLN A 107 3.18 -13.90 -2.43
N PHE A 108 3.27 -12.62 -2.07
CA PHE A 108 3.30 -11.49 -2.97
C PHE A 108 4.63 -10.77 -2.75
N ASN A 109 5.43 -10.64 -3.79
CA ASN A 109 6.72 -9.94 -3.69
C ASN A 109 6.99 -9.21 -5.00
N THR A 110 7.03 -7.90 -4.96
CA THR A 110 7.16 -7.07 -6.17
C THR A 110 7.99 -5.84 -5.86
N LEU A 111 9.05 -5.64 -6.65
CA LEU A 111 9.76 -4.37 -6.75
C LEU A 111 8.90 -3.37 -7.54
N ILE A 112 9.03 -2.09 -7.21
CA ILE A 112 8.18 -1.03 -7.75
C ILE A 112 9.06 0.13 -8.20
N ASN A 113 8.85 0.60 -9.43
CA ASN A 113 9.51 1.79 -9.93
C ASN A 113 8.96 3.05 -9.21
N PRO A 114 9.78 3.74 -8.41
CA PRO A 114 9.33 4.94 -7.69
C PRO A 114 9.25 6.19 -8.59
N MET A 115 9.56 6.08 -9.88
CA MET A 115 9.65 7.18 -10.85
C MET A 115 10.57 8.33 -10.39
N ARG A 116 11.55 8.00 -9.56
CA ARG A 116 12.57 8.92 -9.02
C ARG A 116 13.76 8.13 -8.48
N PRO A 117 14.94 8.74 -8.36
CA PRO A 117 16.09 8.07 -7.78
C PRO A 117 15.87 7.64 -6.34
N ILE A 118 16.34 6.45 -5.99
CA ILE A 118 16.39 5.96 -4.61
C ILE A 118 17.57 6.66 -3.91
N PRO A 119 17.35 7.31 -2.76
CA PRO A 119 18.45 7.93 -2.02
C PRO A 119 19.47 6.90 -1.56
N GLU A 120 20.76 7.22 -1.67
CA GLU A 120 21.90 6.36 -1.29
C GLU A 120 21.72 5.67 0.07
N ARG A 121 21.27 6.43 1.09
CA ARG A 121 21.00 5.91 2.45
C ARG A 121 19.95 4.81 2.47
N ILE A 122 18.98 4.85 1.54
CA ILE A 122 17.92 3.84 1.43
C ILE A 122 18.47 2.60 0.73
N THR A 123 19.22 2.79 -0.35
CA THR A 123 19.94 1.70 -1.01
C THR A 123 20.87 0.96 -0.03
N GLN A 124 21.60 1.68 0.82
CA GLN A 124 22.44 1.05 1.86
C GLN A 124 21.62 0.29 2.91
N LEU A 125 20.37 0.71 3.18
CA LEU A 125 19.48 0.06 4.14
C LEU A 125 18.80 -1.18 3.55
N THR A 126 18.22 -1.05 2.35
CA THR A 126 17.35 -2.06 1.71
C THR A 126 18.10 -2.95 0.73
N SER A 127 19.32 -2.56 0.34
CA SER A 127 20.09 -3.14 -0.76
C SER A 127 19.46 -2.99 -2.16
N ILE A 128 18.29 -2.34 -2.27
CA ILE A 128 17.61 -2.11 -3.55
C ILE A 128 18.31 -0.97 -4.29
N GLN A 129 18.79 -1.24 -5.52
CA GLN A 129 19.46 -0.28 -6.40
C GLN A 129 18.44 0.41 -7.33
N ASN A 130 18.86 1.52 -7.95
CA ASN A 130 18.03 2.17 -8.98
C ASN A 130 17.78 1.24 -10.17
N GLU A 131 18.77 0.47 -10.54
CA GLU A 131 18.74 -0.48 -11.66
C GLU A 131 17.71 -1.61 -11.42
N ASP A 132 17.51 -2.02 -10.15
CA ASP A 132 16.57 -3.09 -9.79
C ASP A 132 15.12 -2.69 -10.01
N VAL A 133 14.81 -1.39 -9.93
CA VAL A 133 13.45 -0.85 -10.02
C VAL A 133 13.13 -0.15 -11.33
N TRP A 134 14.12 0.11 -12.17
CA TRP A 134 13.95 0.93 -13.38
C TRP A 134 12.87 0.40 -14.33
N ASP A 135 12.89 -0.90 -14.61
CA ASP A 135 11.94 -1.57 -15.53
C ASP A 135 10.76 -2.22 -14.80
N MET A 136 10.60 -1.95 -13.49
CA MET A 136 9.51 -2.50 -12.70
C MET A 136 8.21 -1.70 -12.89
N PRO A 137 7.05 -2.32 -12.65
CA PRO A 137 5.77 -1.62 -12.69
C PRO A 137 5.72 -0.50 -11.65
N THR A 138 4.93 0.53 -11.92
CA THR A 138 4.67 1.64 -11.00
C THR A 138 3.61 1.28 -9.96
N ILE A 139 3.50 2.08 -8.91
CA ILE A 139 2.60 1.81 -7.77
C ILE A 139 1.12 1.74 -8.17
N ASP A 140 0.69 2.51 -9.15
CA ASP A 140 -0.67 2.51 -9.68
C ASP A 140 -1.06 1.19 -10.37
N ILE A 141 -0.09 0.42 -10.84
CA ILE A 141 -0.28 -0.93 -11.38
C ILE A 141 -0.26 -1.97 -10.25
N VAL A 142 0.74 -1.92 -9.38
CA VAL A 142 0.98 -2.93 -8.35
C VAL A 142 -0.04 -2.88 -7.22
N LEU A 143 -0.45 -1.67 -6.82
CA LEU A 143 -1.30 -1.51 -5.64
C LEU A 143 -2.69 -2.15 -5.78
N PRO A 144 -3.41 -2.05 -6.92
CA PRO A 144 -4.65 -2.81 -7.13
C PRO A 144 -4.47 -4.33 -7.04
N GLU A 145 -3.35 -4.86 -7.54
CA GLU A 145 -3.04 -6.30 -7.47
C GLU A 145 -2.79 -6.72 -6.02
N PHE A 146 -2.02 -5.91 -5.27
CA PHE A 146 -1.79 -6.12 -3.85
C PHE A 146 -3.09 -6.08 -3.04
N LEU A 147 -3.98 -5.11 -3.28
CA LEU A 147 -5.28 -5.03 -2.62
C LEU A 147 -6.17 -6.24 -2.96
N THR A 148 -6.10 -6.74 -4.18
CA THR A 148 -6.77 -7.99 -4.58
C THR A 148 -6.18 -9.18 -3.82
N PHE A 149 -4.85 -9.25 -3.67
CA PHE A 149 -4.19 -10.25 -2.85
C PHE A 149 -4.61 -10.16 -1.38
N VAL A 150 -4.77 -8.96 -0.83
CA VAL A 150 -5.19 -8.74 0.56
C VAL A 150 -6.63 -9.19 0.77
N GLY A 151 -7.57 -8.80 -0.09
CA GLY A 151 -9.00 -9.03 0.11
C GLY A 151 -9.46 -8.55 1.49
N ASP A 152 -10.24 -9.38 2.19
CA ASP A 152 -10.77 -9.08 3.53
C ASP A 152 -9.89 -9.63 4.68
N ALA A 153 -8.67 -10.07 4.38
CA ALA A 153 -7.80 -10.67 5.38
C ALA A 153 -7.33 -9.64 6.42
N THR A 154 -7.15 -10.11 7.66
CA THR A 154 -6.43 -9.31 8.67
C THR A 154 -4.97 -9.15 8.27
N LEU A 155 -4.51 -7.90 8.24
CA LEU A 155 -3.12 -7.54 7.96
C LEU A 155 -2.28 -7.52 9.23
N LEU A 156 -1.06 -7.98 9.14
CA LEU A 156 -0.05 -7.89 10.19
C LEU A 156 1.18 -7.18 9.64
N ALA A 157 1.72 -6.26 10.42
CA ALA A 157 3.02 -5.65 10.15
C ALA A 157 3.79 -5.38 11.44
N HIS A 158 5.10 -5.21 11.35
CA HIS A 158 5.92 -4.88 12.51
C HIS A 158 6.15 -3.36 12.61
N ASN A 159 5.52 -2.69 13.59
CA ASN A 159 5.32 -1.24 13.64
C ASN A 159 4.34 -0.76 12.54
N ALA A 160 3.22 -1.45 12.47
CA ALA A 160 2.21 -1.35 11.41
C ALA A 160 1.76 0.08 11.05
N SER A 161 1.94 1.04 11.94
CA SER A 161 1.59 2.43 11.67
C SER A 161 2.40 3.06 10.54
N PHE A 162 3.62 2.56 10.30
CA PHE A 162 4.46 3.00 9.19
C PHE A 162 3.89 2.50 7.85
N ASP A 163 3.72 1.20 7.73
CA ASP A 163 3.25 0.56 6.51
C ASP A 163 1.84 1.01 6.13
N MET A 164 0.95 1.09 7.12
CA MET A 164 -0.42 1.53 6.90
C MET A 164 -0.52 2.99 6.45
N LYS A 165 0.36 3.88 6.93
CA LYS A 165 0.41 5.26 6.43
C LYS A 165 0.79 5.31 4.96
N PHE A 166 1.78 4.52 4.54
CA PHE A 166 2.16 4.44 3.14
C PHE A 166 1.07 3.83 2.29
N LEU A 167 0.50 2.69 2.71
CA LEU A 167 -0.57 2.01 2.00
C LEU A 167 -1.76 2.95 1.74
N ILE A 168 -2.27 3.59 2.80
CA ILE A 168 -3.43 4.48 2.71
C ILE A 168 -3.12 5.72 1.85
N GLU A 169 -1.95 6.34 2.04
CA GLU A 169 -1.55 7.51 1.25
C GLU A 169 -1.41 7.16 -0.24
N LYS A 170 -0.85 5.97 -0.57
CA LYS A 170 -0.73 5.56 -1.97
C LYS A 170 -2.07 5.16 -2.57
N MET A 171 -2.99 4.58 -1.80
CA MET A 171 -4.37 4.36 -2.25
C MET A 171 -5.06 5.68 -2.61
N ASP A 172 -4.89 6.71 -1.80
CA ASP A 172 -5.44 8.05 -2.06
C ASP A 172 -4.80 8.67 -3.32
N GLN A 173 -3.47 8.66 -3.42
CA GLN A 173 -2.74 9.15 -4.58
C GLN A 173 -3.10 8.44 -5.89
N CYS A 174 -3.37 7.14 -5.83
CA CYS A 174 -3.83 6.33 -6.97
C CYS A 174 -5.34 6.39 -7.18
N GLN A 175 -6.07 7.19 -6.41
CA GLN A 175 -7.54 7.33 -6.48
C GLN A 175 -8.30 6.00 -6.38
N LEU A 176 -7.77 5.08 -5.58
CA LEU A 176 -8.41 3.78 -5.32
C LEU A 176 -9.55 3.94 -4.32
N ALA A 177 -10.57 3.09 -4.46
CA ALA A 177 -11.71 3.09 -3.55
C ALA A 177 -11.25 2.92 -2.09
N PRO A 178 -11.75 3.74 -1.15
CA PRO A 178 -11.42 3.63 0.25
C PRO A 178 -11.77 2.25 0.81
N GLN A 179 -10.91 1.74 1.68
CA GLN A 179 -11.09 0.45 2.33
C GLN A 179 -10.92 0.56 3.84
N GLN A 180 -11.56 -0.33 4.56
CA GLN A 180 -11.38 -0.49 6.00
C GLN A 180 -10.61 -1.78 6.28
N PHE A 181 -9.41 -1.65 6.84
CA PHE A 181 -8.55 -2.78 7.14
C PHE A 181 -8.63 -3.20 8.60
N HIS A 182 -8.50 -4.49 8.86
CA HIS A 182 -8.18 -5.02 10.19
C HIS A 182 -6.68 -5.23 10.27
N VAL A 183 -6.03 -4.57 11.25
CA VAL A 183 -4.57 -4.55 11.34
C VAL A 183 -4.08 -4.90 12.74
N ILE A 184 -3.08 -5.77 12.81
CA ILE A 184 -2.38 -6.14 14.04
C ILE A 184 -0.94 -5.63 13.96
N ASP A 185 -0.55 -4.79 14.91
CA ASP A 185 0.84 -4.38 15.11
C ASP A 185 1.58 -5.41 15.96
N THR A 186 2.46 -6.17 15.34
CA THR A 186 3.22 -7.22 16.03
C THR A 186 4.24 -6.68 17.02
N MET A 187 4.75 -5.44 16.85
CA MET A 187 5.58 -4.77 17.85
C MET A 187 4.79 -4.51 19.14
N ALA A 188 3.54 -4.07 19.02
CA ALA A 188 2.65 -3.84 20.17
C ALA A 188 2.33 -5.17 20.89
N LEU A 189 2.09 -6.25 20.14
CA LEU A 189 1.90 -7.59 20.72
C LEU A 189 3.17 -8.07 21.44
N ALA A 190 4.34 -7.92 20.83
CA ALA A 190 5.61 -8.31 21.43
C ALA A 190 5.82 -7.58 22.75
N LYS A 191 5.58 -6.28 22.84
CA LYS A 191 5.64 -5.51 24.09
C LYS A 191 4.72 -6.06 25.18
N LYS A 192 3.57 -6.60 24.80
CA LYS A 192 2.59 -7.19 25.72
C LYS A 192 3.03 -8.56 26.24
N TYR A 193 3.51 -9.43 25.35
CA TYR A 193 3.69 -10.85 25.64
C TYR A 193 5.14 -11.27 25.86
N ILE A 194 6.13 -10.57 25.31
CA ILE A 194 7.56 -10.88 25.44
C ILE A 194 8.22 -9.90 26.40
N LYS A 195 8.97 -10.41 27.36
CA LYS A 195 9.74 -9.62 28.33
C LYS A 195 11.23 -9.97 28.23
N ASN A 196 12.06 -9.15 28.84
CA ASN A 196 13.52 -9.39 28.95
C ASN A 196 14.24 -9.46 27.59
N VAL A 197 13.78 -8.64 26.59
CA VAL A 197 14.49 -8.42 25.32
C VAL A 197 15.09 -7.01 25.31
N PRO A 198 16.25 -6.80 24.65
CA PRO A 198 16.93 -5.49 24.66
C PRO A 198 16.10 -4.37 23.98
N ASN A 199 15.33 -4.72 22.99
CA ASN A 199 14.39 -3.84 22.29
C ASN A 199 13.34 -4.66 21.51
N TYR A 200 12.39 -3.98 20.89
CA TYR A 200 11.30 -4.61 20.13
C TYR A 200 11.44 -4.40 18.62
N LYS A 201 12.66 -4.26 18.10
CA LYS A 201 12.94 -4.22 16.66
C LYS A 201 13.04 -5.63 16.09
N LEU A 202 12.77 -5.77 14.79
CA LEU A 202 12.76 -7.06 14.11
C LEU A 202 14.10 -7.83 14.22
N PRO A 203 15.29 -7.19 14.12
CA PRO A 203 16.57 -7.87 14.32
C PRO A 203 16.71 -8.56 15.68
N THR A 204 16.10 -8.02 16.74
CA THR A 204 16.07 -8.68 18.06
C THR A 204 15.29 -9.99 18.00
N PHE A 205 14.17 -10.02 17.26
CA PHE A 205 13.35 -11.21 17.11
C PHE A 205 13.97 -12.24 16.16
N LYS A 206 14.73 -11.81 15.16
CA LYS A 206 15.59 -12.73 14.37
C LYS A 206 16.54 -13.50 15.26
N GLN A 207 17.19 -12.85 16.22
CA GLN A 207 18.04 -13.52 17.20
C GLN A 207 17.23 -14.41 18.15
N PHE A 208 16.11 -13.91 18.67
CA PHE A 208 15.25 -14.63 19.60
C PHE A 208 14.74 -15.96 19.04
N PHE A 209 14.44 -16.00 17.73
CA PHE A 209 13.93 -17.19 17.02
C PHE A 209 15.01 -17.98 16.29
N ASN A 210 16.30 -17.64 16.43
CA ASN A 210 17.41 -18.24 15.67
C ASN A 210 17.23 -18.15 14.14
N MET A 211 16.73 -17.02 13.65
CA MET A 211 16.47 -16.73 12.24
C MET A 211 17.52 -15.78 11.63
N GLN A 212 18.77 -15.80 12.12
CA GLN A 212 19.83 -14.90 11.62
C GLN A 212 20.23 -15.15 10.17
N HIS A 213 19.87 -16.32 9.63
CA HIS A 213 20.05 -16.68 8.22
C HIS A 213 19.08 -15.98 7.29
N VAL A 214 17.99 -15.42 7.83
CA VAL A 214 16.99 -14.65 7.07
C VAL A 214 17.53 -13.24 6.82
N ALA A 215 17.48 -12.76 5.58
CA ALA A 215 17.93 -11.43 5.23
C ALA A 215 17.23 -10.34 6.04
N SER A 216 17.84 -9.18 6.18
CA SER A 216 17.23 -8.02 6.84
C SER A 216 17.00 -6.93 5.83
N HIS A 217 15.90 -6.19 5.98
CA HIS A 217 15.50 -5.15 5.03
C HIS A 217 15.26 -5.71 3.61
N GLU A 218 14.72 -6.90 3.56
CA GLU A 218 14.09 -7.53 2.42
C GLU A 218 12.66 -7.83 2.85
N ALA A 219 11.68 -7.19 2.23
CA ALA A 219 10.30 -7.17 2.71
C ALA A 219 9.72 -8.57 2.98
N LEU A 220 10.02 -9.55 2.11
CA LEU A 220 9.52 -10.91 2.28
C LEU A 220 10.16 -11.61 3.49
N ALA A 221 11.47 -11.43 3.68
CA ALA A 221 12.22 -11.99 4.79
C ALA A 221 11.76 -11.40 6.15
N ASP A 222 11.46 -10.12 6.19
CA ASP A 222 10.93 -9.45 7.37
C ASP A 222 9.48 -9.91 7.66
N CYS A 223 8.69 -10.25 6.63
CA CYS A 223 7.39 -10.91 6.78
C CYS A 223 7.48 -12.29 7.47
N GLU A 224 8.49 -13.11 7.15
CA GLU A 224 8.67 -14.42 7.79
C GLU A 224 8.92 -14.29 9.29
N VAL A 225 9.80 -13.36 9.69
CA VAL A 225 10.10 -13.08 11.09
C VAL A 225 8.87 -12.54 11.83
N THR A 226 8.13 -11.66 11.18
CA THR A 226 6.90 -11.05 11.70
C THR A 226 5.81 -12.10 11.90
N GLY A 227 5.64 -13.02 10.95
CA GLY A 227 4.71 -14.15 11.08
C GLY A 227 5.06 -15.07 12.25
N LYS A 228 6.35 -15.39 12.41
CA LYS A 228 6.84 -16.19 13.55
C LYS A 228 6.63 -15.50 14.89
N LEU A 229 6.88 -14.19 14.93
CA LEU A 229 6.63 -13.36 16.11
C LEU A 229 5.15 -13.36 16.50
N TYR A 230 4.27 -13.22 15.51
CA TYR A 230 2.84 -13.26 15.76
C TYR A 230 2.37 -14.62 16.28
N GLU A 231 2.82 -15.73 15.68
CA GLU A 231 2.52 -17.09 16.15
C GLU A 231 2.91 -17.28 17.62
N TYR A 232 4.12 -16.82 17.99
CA TYR A 232 4.59 -16.87 19.37
C TYR A 232 3.67 -16.06 20.31
N CYS A 233 3.39 -14.82 19.97
CA CYS A 233 2.52 -13.96 20.77
C CYS A 233 1.09 -14.51 20.90
N TYR A 234 0.58 -15.15 19.86
CA TYR A 234 -0.72 -15.82 19.88
C TYR A 234 -0.75 -16.95 20.90
N ARG A 235 0.27 -17.81 20.92
CA ARG A 235 0.40 -18.92 21.89
C ARG A 235 0.48 -18.40 23.32
N GLU A 236 1.29 -17.36 23.56
CA GLU A 236 1.39 -16.71 24.87
C GLU A 236 0.05 -16.10 25.33
N ALA A 237 -0.73 -15.54 24.39
CA ALA A 237 -2.04 -14.99 24.68
C ALA A 237 -3.02 -16.09 25.16
N LEU A 238 -2.99 -17.27 24.53
CA LEU A 238 -3.85 -18.40 24.92
C LEU A 238 -3.47 -18.93 26.31
N LEU A 239 -2.18 -19.08 26.60
CA LEU A 239 -1.71 -19.56 27.90
C LEU A 239 -2.18 -18.65 29.04
N ARG A 240 -2.17 -17.33 28.84
CA ARG A 240 -2.63 -16.36 29.87
C ARG A 240 -4.15 -16.27 30.03
N GLN A 241 -4.92 -16.83 29.11
CA GLN A 241 -6.38 -16.93 29.28
C GLN A 241 -6.81 -18.14 30.11
N GLN A 242 -5.91 -19.11 30.31
CA GLN A 242 -6.13 -20.34 31.07
C GLN A 242 -5.68 -20.24 32.54
N THR A 243 -4.98 -19.16 32.87
CA THR A 243 -4.52 -18.80 34.21
C THR A 243 -5.35 -17.68 34.81
#